data_cbf202c441067f801fe4f26b809241ab
#
_entry.id   cbf202c441067f801fe4f26b809241ab
#
_cell.length_a   1.000
_cell.length_b   1.000
_cell.length_c   1.000
_cell.angle_alpha   90.00
_cell.angle_beta   90.00
_cell.angle_gamma   90.00
#
_symmetry.space_group_name_H-M   'P 1'
#
loop_
_entity.id
_entity.type
_entity.pdbx_description
1 polymer ?
#
loop_
_entity_poly.entity_id
_entity_poly.type
_entity_poly.pdbx_seq_one_letter_code
_entity_poly.pdbx_strand_id
1 'polypeptide(L)'
;MFELFLRVQPDEKKEDPHNRLSKKFPGARIALWCNDHTDILEIESDGLDSFQEMQKELAYYSKEYQSKIIAKTLCQDKFQMVVRTCICGVGQGLSIGSIVRANNFLQMPPPVFFGGWEYHRLVGFEDNDVRGLLKGLDKVGKTEVLHKGSAEGMTDDAFLLSLSSLFGNLTEKQMKALLAAIEGGYYEIPKRTTADMLAGKLGTPRSTLEEHIRKAESKIVLAMAPYMMMYARVPESPFTSKTRAATDPVGTRFLKQLAVQTAAKTKNN
;
A
#
# COMPACT_ATOMS: atom_id res chain seq x y z
N MET A 1 2.62 -15.26 -15.09
CA MET A 1 2.27 -14.06 -14.33
C MET A 1 3.48 -13.67 -13.47
N PHE A 2 3.82 -12.38 -13.38
CA PHE A 2 4.97 -11.88 -12.63
C PHE A 2 4.67 -10.52 -12.02
N GLU A 3 5.42 -10.19 -10.96
CA GLU A 3 5.41 -8.87 -10.32
C GLU A 3 6.54 -8.03 -10.87
N LEU A 4 6.25 -6.76 -11.14
CA LEU A 4 7.22 -5.74 -11.51
C LEU A 4 7.08 -4.56 -10.56
N PHE A 5 8.14 -4.25 -9.81
CA PHE A 5 8.22 -3.06 -8.99
C PHE A 5 9.20 -2.08 -9.62
N LEU A 6 8.71 -0.91 -9.94
CA LEU A 6 9.49 0.12 -10.62
C LEU A 6 9.23 1.50 -10.03
N ARG A 7 10.13 2.43 -10.33
CA ARG A 7 9.92 3.84 -10.07
C ARG A 7 10.19 4.67 -11.31
N VAL A 8 9.45 5.75 -11.43
CA VAL A 8 9.57 6.71 -12.53
C VAL A 8 9.80 8.10 -11.95
N GLN A 9 10.75 8.83 -12.50
CA GLN A 9 10.94 10.24 -12.24
C GLN A 9 10.56 11.00 -13.51
N PRO A 10 9.39 11.61 -13.58
CA PRO A 10 8.95 12.32 -14.76
C PRO A 10 9.84 13.52 -15.07
N ASP A 11 9.97 13.85 -16.37
CA ASP A 11 10.58 15.09 -16.80
C ASP A 11 9.75 16.28 -16.29
N GLU A 12 10.37 17.40 -15.96
CA GLU A 12 9.70 18.57 -15.35
C GLU A 12 8.44 19.05 -16.08
N LYS A 13 8.41 18.92 -17.41
CA LYS A 13 7.24 19.30 -18.23
C LYS A 13 6.10 18.29 -18.19
N LYS A 14 6.33 17.12 -17.60
CA LYS A 14 5.41 15.99 -17.54
C LYS A 14 5.07 15.57 -16.11
N GLU A 15 5.65 16.26 -15.14
CA GLU A 15 5.35 16.03 -13.72
C GLU A 15 3.88 16.32 -13.45
N ASP A 16 3.22 15.39 -12.81
CA ASP A 16 1.90 15.62 -12.26
C ASP A 16 1.95 16.40 -10.91
N PRO A 17 0.82 16.89 -10.42
CA PRO A 17 0.79 17.66 -9.18
C PRO A 17 1.31 16.90 -7.96
N HIS A 18 1.08 15.59 -7.87
CA HIS A 18 1.53 14.76 -6.74
C HIS A 18 3.05 14.60 -6.76
N ASN A 19 3.61 14.43 -7.96
CA ASN A 19 5.05 14.31 -8.14
C ASN A 19 5.75 15.63 -7.77
N ARG A 20 5.24 16.78 -8.24
CA ARG A 20 5.73 18.11 -7.84
C ARG A 20 5.65 18.31 -6.34
N LEU A 21 4.55 17.88 -5.70
CA LEU A 21 4.37 17.94 -4.26
C LEU A 21 5.44 17.12 -3.53
N SER A 22 5.67 15.88 -3.94
CA SER A 22 6.68 15.00 -3.33
C SER A 22 8.12 15.49 -3.54
N LYS A 23 8.38 16.20 -4.62
CA LYS A 23 9.67 16.84 -4.90
C LYS A 23 9.89 18.07 -4.02
N LYS A 24 8.84 18.88 -3.80
CA LYS A 24 8.86 20.05 -2.93
C LYS A 24 8.99 19.68 -1.46
N PHE A 25 8.40 18.55 -1.05
CA PHE A 25 8.45 18.02 0.31
C PHE A 25 9.10 16.63 0.32
N PRO A 26 10.43 16.56 0.19
CA PRO A 26 11.13 15.28 -0.01
C PRO A 26 11.07 14.34 1.20
N GLY A 27 10.72 14.83 2.38
CA GLY A 27 10.43 14.03 3.57
C GLY A 27 9.00 13.49 3.63
N ALA A 28 8.13 13.92 2.72
CA ALA A 28 6.75 13.47 2.70
C ALA A 28 6.56 12.27 1.77
N ARG A 29 5.82 11.28 2.26
CA ARG A 29 5.35 10.13 1.51
C ARG A 29 3.89 10.32 1.17
N ILE A 30 3.55 10.22 -0.09
CA ILE A 30 2.20 10.43 -0.60
C ILE A 30 1.72 9.14 -1.25
N ALA A 31 0.71 8.51 -0.70
CA ALA A 31 0.02 7.37 -1.31
C ALA A 31 -1.27 7.86 -1.99
N LEU A 32 -1.49 7.45 -3.23
CA LEU A 32 -2.63 7.87 -4.03
C LEU A 32 -3.59 6.71 -4.27
N TRP A 33 -4.82 6.85 -3.81
CA TRP A 33 -5.92 5.96 -4.15
C TRP A 33 -6.83 6.69 -5.13
N CYS A 34 -6.88 6.21 -6.37
CA CYS A 34 -7.60 6.84 -7.46
C CYS A 34 -8.55 5.85 -8.14
N ASN A 35 -9.74 6.32 -8.49
CA ASN A 35 -10.72 5.59 -9.30
C ASN A 35 -11.13 6.36 -10.56
N ASP A 36 -10.24 7.19 -11.10
CA ASP A 36 -10.43 8.09 -12.24
C ASP A 36 -11.43 9.25 -12.02
N HIS A 37 -12.09 9.32 -10.87
CA HIS A 37 -13.05 10.36 -10.51
C HIS A 37 -12.80 10.96 -9.13
N THR A 38 -12.23 10.20 -8.23
CA THR A 38 -11.99 10.62 -6.85
C THR A 38 -10.62 10.12 -6.42
N ASP A 39 -9.84 11.04 -5.90
CA ASP A 39 -8.53 10.76 -5.31
C ASP A 39 -8.63 10.81 -3.80
N ILE A 40 -8.00 9.85 -3.14
CA ILE A 40 -7.67 9.91 -1.73
C ILE A 40 -6.16 9.97 -1.64
N LEU A 41 -5.66 11.05 -1.07
CA LEU A 41 -4.24 11.23 -0.79
C LEU A 41 -3.99 10.94 0.68
N GLU A 42 -3.18 9.94 0.95
CA GLU A 42 -2.62 9.68 2.27
C GLU A 42 -1.20 10.22 2.31
N ILE A 43 -0.95 11.18 3.19
CA ILE A 43 0.33 11.86 3.28
C ILE A 43 0.91 11.63 4.66
N GLU A 44 2.08 11.02 4.71
CA GLU A 44 2.93 10.93 5.90
C GLU A 44 4.05 11.96 5.79
N SER A 45 4.31 12.72 6.86
CA SER A 45 5.40 13.68 6.92
C SER A 45 5.87 13.89 8.36
N ASP A 46 7.12 14.32 8.52
CA ASP A 46 7.82 14.36 9.80
C ASP A 46 7.49 15.54 10.71
N GLY A 47 6.40 16.25 10.47
CA GLY A 47 6.04 17.34 11.37
C GLY A 47 4.82 18.14 10.96
N LEU A 48 4.25 18.81 11.97
CA LEU A 48 3.03 19.61 11.81
C LEU A 48 3.24 20.80 10.87
N ASP A 49 4.42 21.44 10.91
CA ASP A 49 4.73 22.60 10.07
C ASP A 49 4.75 22.21 8.58
N SER A 50 5.34 21.06 8.25
CA SER A 50 5.31 20.51 6.88
C SER A 50 3.89 20.27 6.39
N PHE A 51 2.98 19.81 7.25
CA PHE A 51 1.58 19.65 6.91
C PHE A 51 0.87 20.97 6.63
N GLN A 52 1.15 22.01 7.40
CA GLN A 52 0.54 23.34 7.19
C GLN A 52 0.97 23.95 5.86
N GLU A 53 2.26 23.85 5.51
CA GLU A 53 2.77 24.30 4.23
C GLU A 53 2.20 23.48 3.08
N MET A 54 2.15 22.17 3.23
CA MET A 54 1.59 21.25 2.24
C MET A 54 0.08 21.50 2.02
N GLN A 55 -0.66 21.81 3.06
CA GLN A 55 -2.08 22.19 2.93
C GLN A 55 -2.29 23.45 2.09
N LYS A 56 -1.40 24.45 2.21
CA LYS A 56 -1.45 25.64 1.36
C LYS A 56 -1.20 25.29 -0.10
N GLU A 57 -0.21 24.45 -0.35
CA GLU A 57 0.11 23.95 -1.70
C GLU A 57 -1.05 23.15 -2.30
N LEU A 58 -1.62 22.23 -1.55
CA LEU A 58 -2.77 21.43 -1.99
C LEU A 58 -4.02 22.30 -2.23
N ALA A 59 -4.21 23.37 -1.47
CA ALA A 59 -5.28 24.33 -1.72
C ALA A 59 -5.06 25.09 -3.04
N TYR A 60 -3.81 25.42 -3.35
CA TYR A 60 -3.46 26.03 -4.63
C TYR A 60 -3.72 25.06 -5.80
N TYR A 61 -3.24 23.83 -5.73
CA TYR A 61 -3.53 22.80 -6.74
C TYR A 61 -5.02 22.53 -6.91
N SER A 62 -5.76 22.49 -5.82
CA SER A 62 -7.21 22.32 -5.87
C SER A 62 -7.89 23.42 -6.68
N LYS A 63 -7.42 24.66 -6.56
CA LYS A 63 -7.93 25.80 -7.31
C LYS A 63 -7.48 25.75 -8.78
N GLU A 64 -6.22 25.44 -9.04
CA GLU A 64 -5.64 25.35 -10.38
C GLU A 64 -6.33 24.27 -11.23
N TYR A 65 -6.57 23.09 -10.64
CA TYR A 65 -7.18 21.96 -11.35
C TYR A 65 -8.69 21.84 -11.14
N GLN A 66 -9.34 22.88 -10.59
CA GLN A 66 -10.79 22.92 -10.32
C GLN A 66 -11.28 21.72 -9.51
N SER A 67 -10.42 21.12 -8.73
CA SER A 67 -10.75 19.99 -7.89
C SER A 67 -11.39 20.44 -6.58
N LYS A 68 -12.27 19.61 -6.01
CA LYS A 68 -12.94 19.92 -4.74
C LYS A 68 -12.41 19.02 -3.64
N ILE A 69 -11.80 19.63 -2.62
CA ILE A 69 -11.46 18.93 -1.39
C ILE A 69 -12.77 18.64 -0.64
N ILE A 70 -13.05 17.36 -0.43
CA ILE A 70 -14.28 16.91 0.25
C ILE A 70 -14.05 16.77 1.74
N ALA A 71 -12.94 16.18 2.13
CA ALA A 71 -12.59 15.93 3.53
C ALA A 71 -11.09 16.06 3.75
N LYS A 72 -10.72 16.41 4.98
CA LYS A 72 -9.35 16.44 5.47
C LYS A 72 -9.33 15.90 6.88
N THR A 73 -8.38 15.06 7.19
CA THR A 73 -8.15 14.53 8.54
C THR A 73 -6.67 14.56 8.84
N LEU A 74 -6.32 15.08 9.99
CA LEU A 74 -4.96 15.03 10.53
C LEU A 74 -4.98 14.11 11.75
N CYS A 75 -4.17 13.07 11.74
CA CYS A 75 -4.01 12.14 12.85
C CYS A 75 -2.53 11.90 13.09
N GLN A 76 -2.02 12.37 14.22
CA GLN A 76 -0.61 12.29 14.60
C GLN A 76 0.29 12.90 13.49
N ASP A 77 1.06 12.06 12.79
CA ASP A 77 1.99 12.39 11.72
C ASP A 77 1.43 12.14 10.31
N LYS A 78 0.14 11.80 10.21
CA LYS A 78 -0.53 11.47 8.95
C LYS A 78 -1.61 12.48 8.62
N PHE A 79 -1.58 12.90 7.38
CA PHE A 79 -2.63 13.74 6.79
C PHE A 79 -3.33 12.96 5.70
N GLN A 80 -4.65 12.92 5.77
CA GLN A 80 -5.48 12.31 4.76
C GLN A 80 -6.40 13.33 4.12
N MET A 81 -6.47 13.33 2.80
CA MET A 81 -7.30 14.23 2.04
C MET A 81 -8.08 13.48 0.98
N VAL A 82 -9.36 13.75 0.90
CA VAL A 82 -10.23 13.25 -0.17
C VAL A 82 -10.51 14.39 -1.15
N VAL A 83 -10.17 14.16 -2.41
CA VAL A 83 -10.37 15.10 -3.51
C VAL A 83 -11.37 14.51 -4.49
N ARG A 84 -12.38 15.28 -4.87
CA ARG A 84 -13.45 14.78 -5.74
C ARG A 84 -13.02 14.54 -7.18
N THR A 85 -12.06 15.28 -7.68
CA THR A 85 -11.61 15.18 -9.07
C THR A 85 -10.21 14.62 -9.10
N CYS A 86 -9.97 13.62 -9.96
CA CYS A 86 -8.63 13.11 -10.20
C CYS A 86 -7.77 14.20 -10.85
N ILE A 87 -6.71 14.62 -10.18
CA ILE A 87 -5.81 15.66 -10.65
C ILE A 87 -4.74 15.13 -11.61
N CYS A 88 -4.42 13.86 -11.54
CA CYS A 88 -3.37 13.25 -12.37
C CYS A 88 -3.73 13.19 -13.88
N GLY A 89 -5.02 13.22 -14.21
CA GLY A 89 -5.50 13.20 -15.61
C GLY A 89 -5.73 14.58 -16.23
N VAL A 90 -5.64 15.66 -15.46
CA VAL A 90 -5.91 17.04 -15.94
C VAL A 90 -4.67 17.66 -16.60
N GLY A 91 -3.50 17.13 -16.36
CA GLY A 91 -2.24 17.54 -16.99
C GLY A 91 -2.05 16.91 -18.36
N GLN A 92 -1.71 17.70 -19.31
CA GLN A 92 -1.41 17.38 -20.69
C GLN A 92 -0.42 16.21 -20.82
N GLY A 93 -0.88 15.03 -21.21
CA GLY A 93 0.03 13.95 -21.58
C GLY A 93 -0.39 12.56 -21.14
N LEU A 94 0.39 11.58 -21.55
CA LEU A 94 0.24 10.19 -21.18
C LEU A 94 0.57 10.03 -19.68
N SER A 95 -0.42 9.78 -18.86
CA SER A 95 -0.19 9.40 -17.46
C SER A 95 0.51 8.03 -17.38
N ILE A 96 1.31 7.80 -16.34
CA ILE A 96 1.95 6.51 -16.12
C ILE A 96 0.89 5.40 -16.07
N GLY A 97 -0.24 5.64 -15.41
CA GLY A 97 -1.35 4.69 -15.37
C GLY A 97 -1.92 4.36 -16.75
N SER A 98 -1.98 5.32 -17.68
CA SER A 98 -2.43 5.06 -19.05
C SER A 98 -1.44 4.20 -19.84
N ILE A 99 -0.13 4.42 -19.63
CA ILE A 99 0.94 3.62 -20.24
C ILE A 99 0.90 2.18 -19.70
N VAL A 100 0.72 2.04 -18.41
CA VAL A 100 0.60 0.74 -17.73
C VAL A 100 -0.56 -0.06 -18.31
N ARG A 101 -1.76 0.54 -18.42
CA ARG A 101 -2.95 -0.10 -19.00
C ARG A 101 -2.76 -0.43 -20.48
N ALA A 102 -2.17 0.46 -21.27
CA ALA A 102 -1.93 0.25 -22.69
C ALA A 102 -0.95 -0.90 -23.00
N ASN A 103 -0.17 -1.32 -22.01
CA ASN A 103 0.77 -2.43 -22.14
C ASN A 103 0.33 -3.68 -21.33
N ASN A 104 -0.96 -3.84 -21.09
CA ASN A 104 -1.56 -5.01 -20.44
C ASN A 104 -1.05 -5.30 -19.03
N PHE A 105 -0.61 -4.27 -18.31
CA PHE A 105 -0.25 -4.40 -16.88
C PHE A 105 -1.42 -3.98 -15.99
N LEU A 106 -1.60 -4.72 -14.90
CA LEU A 106 -2.45 -4.32 -13.80
C LEU A 106 -1.63 -3.50 -12.82
N GLN A 107 -2.04 -2.26 -12.57
CA GLN A 107 -1.45 -1.44 -11.53
C GLN A 107 -2.07 -1.77 -10.18
N MET A 108 -1.22 -2.10 -9.22
CA MET A 108 -1.63 -2.37 -7.84
C MET A 108 -1.63 -1.05 -7.05
N PRO A 109 -2.78 -0.60 -6.55
CA PRO A 109 -2.84 0.60 -5.73
C PRO A 109 -2.26 0.36 -4.33
N PRO A 110 -1.81 1.40 -3.63
CA PRO A 110 -1.62 2.76 -4.13
C PRO A 110 -0.26 2.94 -4.82
N PRO A 111 -0.13 3.70 -5.91
CA PRO A 111 1.16 4.29 -6.26
C PRO A 111 1.61 5.23 -5.16
N VAL A 112 2.91 5.33 -4.95
CA VAL A 112 3.50 6.15 -3.89
C VAL A 112 4.46 7.16 -4.49
N PHE A 113 4.33 8.42 -4.09
CA PHE A 113 5.20 9.51 -4.49
C PHE A 113 6.13 9.85 -3.32
N PHE A 114 7.42 9.89 -3.61
CA PHE A 114 8.45 10.20 -2.62
C PHE A 114 9.69 10.79 -3.28
N GLY A 115 10.12 11.97 -2.84
CA GLY A 115 11.34 12.63 -3.33
C GLY A 115 11.37 12.89 -4.84
N GLY A 116 10.23 13.15 -5.47
CA GLY A 116 10.10 13.36 -6.91
C GLY A 116 10.04 12.07 -7.74
N TRP A 117 9.97 10.92 -7.11
CA TRP A 117 9.78 9.63 -7.76
C TRP A 117 8.37 9.09 -7.53
N GLU A 118 7.82 8.43 -8.54
CA GLU A 118 6.60 7.65 -8.45
C GLU A 118 6.95 6.17 -8.40
N TYR A 119 6.50 5.49 -7.36
CA TYR A 119 6.71 4.05 -7.15
C TYR A 119 5.45 3.29 -7.55
N HIS A 120 5.62 2.31 -8.43
CA HIS A 120 4.53 1.51 -8.95
C HIS A 120 4.80 0.03 -8.73
N ARG A 121 3.78 -0.66 -8.24
CA ARG A 121 3.71 -2.11 -8.23
C ARG A 121 2.79 -2.56 -9.35
N LEU A 122 3.31 -3.34 -10.26
CA LEU A 122 2.62 -3.78 -11.46
C LEU A 122 2.59 -5.30 -11.52
N VAL A 123 1.56 -5.81 -12.16
CA VAL A 123 1.40 -7.22 -12.47
C VAL A 123 1.38 -7.37 -13.97
N GLY A 124 2.29 -8.17 -14.48
CA GLY A 124 2.36 -8.55 -15.89
C GLY A 124 1.97 -10.01 -16.09
N PHE A 125 1.41 -10.28 -17.26
CA PHE A 125 0.98 -11.61 -17.66
C PHE A 125 1.93 -12.22 -18.69
N GLU A 126 2.52 -11.40 -19.55
CA GLU A 126 3.45 -11.79 -20.59
C GLU A 126 4.75 -10.98 -20.55
N ASP A 127 5.89 -11.65 -20.64
CA ASP A 127 7.21 -11.00 -20.60
C ASP A 127 7.44 -10.04 -21.77
N ASN A 128 6.80 -10.27 -22.89
CA ASN A 128 6.91 -9.41 -24.08
C ASN A 128 6.36 -8.00 -23.85
N ASP A 129 5.38 -7.85 -22.95
CA ASP A 129 4.74 -6.56 -22.63
C ASP A 129 5.69 -5.61 -21.87
N VAL A 130 6.70 -6.13 -21.18
CA VAL A 130 7.67 -5.33 -20.43
C VAL A 130 8.42 -4.35 -21.33
N ARG A 131 8.79 -4.78 -22.53
CA ARG A 131 9.53 -3.90 -23.47
C ARG A 131 8.68 -2.72 -23.93
N GLY A 132 7.39 -2.96 -24.18
CA GLY A 132 6.43 -1.92 -24.53
C GLY A 132 6.23 -0.93 -23.40
N LEU A 133 6.05 -1.45 -22.19
CA LEU A 133 5.90 -0.66 -20.97
C LEU A 133 7.10 0.27 -20.77
N LEU A 134 8.33 -0.26 -20.74
CA LEU A 134 9.53 0.53 -20.51
C LEU A 134 9.73 1.61 -21.59
N LYS A 135 9.53 1.27 -22.87
CA LYS A 135 9.54 2.27 -23.97
C LYS A 135 8.49 3.38 -23.79
N GLY A 136 7.34 3.04 -23.24
CA GLY A 136 6.30 4.02 -22.93
C GLY A 136 6.70 4.93 -21.78
N LEU A 137 7.22 4.36 -20.71
CA LEU A 137 7.68 5.11 -19.52
C LEU A 137 8.89 6.00 -19.79
N ASP A 138 9.83 5.56 -20.63
CA ASP A 138 10.99 6.36 -21.06
C ASP A 138 10.59 7.66 -21.77
N LYS A 139 9.39 7.70 -22.36
CA LYS A 139 8.83 8.95 -22.92
C LYS A 139 8.35 9.93 -21.86
N VAL A 140 8.10 9.46 -20.64
CA VAL A 140 7.65 10.30 -19.53
C VAL A 140 8.83 10.84 -18.74
N GLY A 141 9.82 10.00 -18.50
CA GLY A 141 10.99 10.38 -17.71
C GLY A 141 11.92 9.20 -17.45
N LYS A 142 12.79 9.35 -16.45
CA LYS A 142 13.72 8.30 -16.05
C LYS A 142 12.98 7.16 -15.36
N THR A 143 13.15 5.94 -15.86
CA THR A 143 12.55 4.73 -15.29
C THR A 143 13.61 3.81 -14.70
N GLU A 144 13.35 3.27 -13.51
CA GLU A 144 14.21 2.28 -12.86
C GLU A 144 13.37 1.09 -12.40
N VAL A 145 13.73 -0.11 -12.85
CA VAL A 145 13.15 -1.37 -12.36
C VAL A 145 13.87 -1.75 -11.08
N LEU A 146 13.13 -1.78 -9.98
CA LEU A 146 13.66 -2.10 -8.65
C LEU A 146 13.60 -3.61 -8.36
N HIS A 147 12.57 -4.26 -8.90
CA HIS A 147 12.38 -5.70 -8.74
C HIS A 147 11.54 -6.27 -9.88
N LYS A 148 11.90 -7.47 -10.34
CA LYS A 148 11.06 -8.33 -11.17
C LYS A 148 11.12 -9.73 -10.57
N GLY A 149 9.97 -10.31 -10.26
CA GLY A 149 9.88 -11.64 -9.65
C GLY A 149 8.77 -12.45 -10.26
N SER A 150 8.91 -13.79 -10.22
CA SER A 150 7.80 -14.68 -10.52
C SER A 150 6.72 -14.53 -9.47
N ALA A 151 5.48 -14.53 -9.89
CA ALA A 151 4.33 -14.60 -8.98
C ALA A 151 4.09 -16.02 -8.43
N GLU A 152 4.91 -17.00 -8.85
CA GLU A 152 4.75 -18.42 -8.50
C GLU A 152 4.93 -18.78 -7.01
N GLY A 153 5.29 -17.86 -6.16
CA GLY A 153 5.36 -18.08 -4.71
C GLY A 153 4.30 -17.34 -3.92
N MET A 154 3.49 -16.55 -4.60
CA MET A 154 2.33 -15.89 -4.02
C MET A 154 1.13 -16.77 -4.35
N THR A 155 0.45 -17.28 -3.34
CA THR A 155 -0.84 -17.93 -3.55
C THR A 155 -1.73 -16.98 -4.35
N ASP A 156 -2.53 -17.49 -5.28
CA ASP A 156 -3.41 -16.68 -6.14
C ASP A 156 -4.24 -15.66 -5.33
N ASP A 157 -4.55 -16.00 -4.08
CA ASP A 157 -5.28 -15.14 -3.14
C ASP A 157 -4.45 -13.95 -2.59
N ALA A 158 -3.11 -14.03 -2.57
CA ALA A 158 -2.26 -12.98 -2.01
C ALA A 158 -1.92 -11.87 -3.02
N PHE A 159 -2.31 -12.06 -4.28
CA PHE A 159 -1.89 -11.21 -5.36
C PHE A 159 -2.76 -9.94 -5.51
N LEU A 160 -4.05 -10.07 -5.24
CA LEU A 160 -5.00 -8.97 -5.28
C LEU A 160 -5.51 -8.67 -3.88
N LEU A 161 -5.20 -7.51 -3.32
CA LEU A 161 -5.85 -7.09 -2.09
C LEU A 161 -7.29 -6.69 -2.41
N SER A 162 -8.17 -7.61 -2.23
CA SER A 162 -9.61 -7.38 -2.22
C SER A 162 -10.16 -7.73 -0.84
N LEU A 163 -11.34 -7.27 -0.52
CA LEU A 163 -12.04 -7.71 0.69
C LEU A 163 -12.18 -9.24 0.72
N SER A 164 -12.38 -9.84 -0.46
CA SER A 164 -12.44 -11.30 -0.59
C SER A 164 -11.11 -11.97 -0.26
N SER A 165 -9.98 -11.43 -0.70
CA SER A 165 -8.68 -12.01 -0.38
C SER A 165 -8.29 -11.84 1.09
N LEU A 166 -8.71 -10.74 1.73
CA LEU A 166 -8.47 -10.52 3.16
C LEU A 166 -9.34 -11.38 4.05
N PHE A 167 -10.62 -11.52 3.72
CA PHE A 167 -11.61 -12.09 4.64
C PHE A 167 -12.25 -13.37 4.12
N GLY A 168 -12.20 -13.66 2.81
CA GLY A 168 -12.83 -14.82 2.21
C GLY A 168 -12.31 -16.16 2.74
N ASN A 169 -11.07 -16.21 3.21
CA ASN A 169 -10.47 -17.37 3.82
C ASN A 169 -10.82 -17.55 5.31
N LEU A 170 -11.54 -16.60 5.92
CA LEU A 170 -12.00 -16.74 7.30
C LEU A 170 -13.25 -17.62 7.35
N THR A 171 -13.26 -18.57 8.28
CA THR A 171 -14.52 -19.27 8.58
C THR A 171 -15.47 -18.35 9.34
N GLU A 172 -16.77 -18.64 9.30
CA GLU A 172 -17.77 -17.86 10.04
C GLU A 172 -17.43 -17.75 11.54
N LYS A 173 -16.94 -18.84 12.15
CA LYS A 173 -16.52 -18.84 13.56
C LYS A 173 -15.32 -17.94 13.81
N GLN A 174 -14.34 -17.92 12.89
CA GLN A 174 -13.18 -17.04 12.96
C GLN A 174 -13.58 -15.57 12.80
N MET A 175 -14.44 -15.28 11.85
CA MET A 175 -14.95 -13.92 11.63
C MET A 175 -15.74 -13.44 12.86
N LYS A 176 -16.63 -14.26 13.39
CA LYS A 176 -17.43 -13.93 14.58
C LYS A 176 -16.56 -13.68 15.82
N ALA A 177 -15.53 -14.51 16.03
CA ALA A 177 -14.59 -14.34 17.14
C ALA A 177 -13.78 -13.04 17.01
N LEU A 178 -13.30 -12.74 15.80
CA LEU A 178 -12.51 -11.54 15.51
C LEU A 178 -13.36 -10.26 15.69
N LEU A 179 -14.57 -10.22 15.16
CA LEU A 179 -15.48 -9.09 15.32
C LEU A 179 -15.82 -8.84 16.78
N ALA A 180 -16.13 -9.89 17.53
CA ALA A 180 -16.40 -9.76 18.97
C ALA A 180 -15.18 -9.24 19.75
N ALA A 181 -13.96 -9.62 19.34
CA ALA A 181 -12.73 -9.11 19.93
C ALA A 181 -12.53 -7.62 19.63
N ILE A 182 -12.78 -7.18 18.39
CA ILE A 182 -12.70 -5.77 17.99
C ILE A 182 -13.73 -4.93 18.73
N GLU A 183 -15.00 -5.31 18.67
CA GLU A 183 -16.11 -4.59 19.31
C GLU A 183 -15.95 -4.52 20.84
N GLY A 184 -15.44 -5.61 21.43
CA GLY A 184 -15.16 -5.67 22.86
C GLY A 184 -13.97 -4.85 23.32
N GLY A 185 -13.14 -4.32 22.40
CA GLY A 185 -11.91 -3.60 22.73
C GLY A 185 -10.77 -4.50 23.23
N TYR A 186 -10.71 -5.73 22.74
CA TYR A 186 -9.64 -6.68 23.06
C TYR A 186 -8.27 -6.21 22.54
N TYR A 187 -8.28 -5.47 21.43
CA TYR A 187 -7.07 -4.92 20.79
C TYR A 187 -6.71 -3.50 21.24
N GLU A 188 -7.53 -2.89 22.10
CA GLU A 188 -7.23 -1.55 22.60
C GLU A 188 -6.12 -1.57 23.66
N ILE A 189 -5.47 -0.42 23.84
CA ILE A 189 -4.42 -0.24 24.85
C ILE A 189 -4.82 0.97 25.72
N PRO A 190 -5.20 0.75 26.99
CA PRO A 190 -5.36 -0.54 27.67
C PRO A 190 -6.57 -1.34 27.15
N LYS A 191 -6.52 -2.67 27.24
CA LYS A 191 -7.61 -3.56 26.84
C LYS A 191 -8.87 -3.28 27.65
N ARG A 192 -10.03 -3.20 26.98
CA ARG A 192 -11.35 -3.07 27.64
C ARG A 192 -11.98 -4.40 28.02
N THR A 193 -11.55 -5.50 27.41
CA THR A 193 -12.07 -6.84 27.66
C THR A 193 -10.98 -7.90 27.69
N THR A 194 -11.29 -9.05 28.24
CA THR A 194 -10.40 -10.22 28.27
C THR A 194 -10.97 -11.35 27.41
N ALA A 195 -10.13 -12.33 27.06
CA ALA A 195 -10.57 -13.53 26.35
C ALA A 195 -11.64 -14.31 27.13
N ASP A 196 -11.56 -14.34 28.45
CA ASP A 196 -12.55 -15.00 29.31
C ASP A 196 -13.93 -14.34 29.20
N MET A 197 -13.97 -13.00 29.26
CA MET A 197 -15.23 -12.25 29.15
C MET A 197 -15.87 -12.44 27.76
N LEU A 198 -15.04 -12.43 26.70
CA LEU A 198 -15.54 -12.67 25.33
C LEU A 198 -16.03 -14.10 25.15
N ALA A 199 -15.32 -15.07 25.69
CA ALA A 199 -15.67 -16.48 25.65
C ALA A 199 -17.02 -16.73 26.34
N GLY A 200 -17.23 -16.12 27.51
CA GLY A 200 -18.50 -16.15 28.22
C GLY A 200 -19.64 -15.55 27.40
N LYS A 201 -19.44 -14.39 26.75
CA LYS A 201 -20.45 -13.76 25.88
C LYS A 201 -20.82 -14.61 24.66
N LEU A 202 -19.84 -15.32 24.09
CA LEU A 202 -20.04 -16.14 22.90
C LEU A 202 -20.44 -17.58 23.19
N GLY A 203 -20.53 -17.97 24.48
CA GLY A 203 -20.83 -19.34 24.89
C GLY A 203 -19.82 -20.37 24.39
N THR A 204 -18.52 -19.98 24.30
CA THR A 204 -17.46 -20.78 23.71
C THR A 204 -16.34 -20.94 24.75
N PRO A 205 -15.66 -22.10 24.85
CA PRO A 205 -14.49 -22.24 25.70
C PRO A 205 -13.39 -21.20 25.33
N ARG A 206 -12.72 -20.65 26.34
CA ARG A 206 -11.67 -19.65 26.15
C ARG A 206 -10.60 -20.10 25.14
N SER A 207 -10.10 -21.33 25.28
CA SER A 207 -9.08 -21.87 24.39
C SER A 207 -9.53 -21.93 22.93
N THR A 208 -10.79 -22.28 22.70
CA THR A 208 -11.38 -22.29 21.35
C THR A 208 -11.52 -20.88 20.78
N LEU A 209 -11.94 -19.92 21.60
CA LEU A 209 -12.02 -18.53 21.18
C LEU A 209 -10.64 -17.98 20.80
N GLU A 210 -9.63 -18.15 21.66
CA GLU A 210 -8.27 -17.70 21.41
C GLU A 210 -7.68 -18.36 20.15
N GLU A 211 -7.97 -19.62 19.90
CA GLU A 211 -7.56 -20.30 18.67
C GLU A 211 -8.23 -19.71 17.42
N HIS A 212 -9.53 -19.40 17.48
CA HIS A 212 -10.24 -18.76 16.36
C HIS A 212 -9.67 -17.37 16.07
N ILE A 213 -9.44 -16.54 17.10
CA ILE A 213 -8.84 -15.23 16.97
C ILE A 213 -7.45 -15.35 16.33
N ARG A 214 -6.58 -16.18 16.89
CA ARG A 214 -5.21 -16.36 16.38
C ARG A 214 -5.17 -16.84 14.94
N LYS A 215 -6.06 -17.78 14.56
CA LYS A 215 -6.15 -18.25 13.16
C LYS A 215 -6.64 -17.16 12.22
N ALA A 216 -7.59 -16.33 12.66
CA ALA A 216 -8.08 -15.20 11.87
C ALA A 216 -6.99 -14.16 11.68
N GLU A 217 -6.32 -13.74 12.75
CA GLU A 217 -5.18 -12.82 12.72
C GLU A 217 -4.09 -13.29 11.76
N SER A 218 -3.68 -14.56 11.89
CA SER A 218 -2.64 -15.16 11.04
C SER A 218 -3.01 -15.09 9.56
N LYS A 219 -4.27 -15.39 9.21
CA LYS A 219 -4.74 -15.34 7.82
C LYS A 219 -4.75 -13.92 7.27
N ILE A 220 -5.23 -12.94 8.05
CA ILE A 220 -5.25 -11.53 7.64
C ILE A 220 -3.83 -10.99 7.48
N VAL A 221 -2.95 -11.24 8.44
CA VAL A 221 -1.56 -10.79 8.37
C VAL A 221 -0.85 -11.35 7.14
N LEU A 222 -1.04 -12.64 6.84
CA LEU A 222 -0.48 -13.25 5.64
C LEU A 222 -1.06 -12.65 4.35
N ALA A 223 -2.35 -12.39 4.31
CA ALA A 223 -2.99 -11.74 3.16
C ALA A 223 -2.50 -10.29 2.95
N MET A 224 -2.12 -9.61 4.03
CA MET A 224 -1.54 -8.26 3.95
C MET A 224 -0.04 -8.25 3.61
N ALA A 225 0.67 -9.39 3.68
CA ALA A 225 2.11 -9.46 3.49
C ALA A 225 2.61 -8.80 2.19
N PRO A 226 1.96 -8.94 1.01
CA PRO A 226 2.39 -8.27 -0.22
C PRO A 226 2.44 -6.74 -0.09
N TYR A 227 1.48 -6.16 0.63
CA TYR A 227 1.41 -4.70 0.86
C TYR A 227 2.47 -4.24 1.84
N MET A 228 2.69 -5.00 2.92
CA MET A 228 3.77 -4.71 3.87
C MET A 228 5.14 -4.75 3.17
N MET A 229 5.35 -5.73 2.28
CA MET A 229 6.58 -5.83 1.49
C MET A 229 6.74 -4.67 0.50
N MET A 230 5.67 -4.28 -0.18
CA MET A 230 5.67 -3.12 -1.06
C MET A 230 5.98 -1.85 -0.27
N TYR A 231 5.33 -1.66 0.87
CA TYR A 231 5.57 -0.51 1.74
C TYR A 231 7.01 -0.45 2.23
N ALA A 232 7.60 -1.58 2.59
CA ALA A 232 8.98 -1.67 3.04
C ALA A 232 10.02 -1.41 1.94
N ARG A 233 9.66 -1.57 0.66
CA ARG A 233 10.54 -1.30 -0.50
C ARG A 233 10.56 0.16 -0.93
N VAL A 234 9.55 0.95 -0.58
CA VAL A 234 9.60 2.39 -0.79
C VAL A 234 10.52 2.98 0.28
N PRO A 235 11.51 3.79 -0.10
CA PRO A 235 12.44 4.38 0.87
C PRO A 235 11.68 5.09 2.00
N GLU A 236 12.09 4.84 3.23
CA GLU A 236 11.62 5.62 4.37
C GLU A 236 12.16 7.05 4.28
N SER A 237 11.45 7.99 4.89
CA SER A 237 11.95 9.35 5.05
C SER A 237 13.34 9.34 5.68
N PRO A 238 14.30 10.16 5.20
CA PRO A 238 15.65 10.21 5.75
C PRO A 238 15.69 10.58 7.24
N PHE A 239 14.59 11.06 7.80
CA PHE A 239 14.47 11.42 9.21
C PHE A 239 14.13 10.24 10.13
N THR A 240 13.58 9.15 9.61
CA THR A 240 13.36 7.91 10.37
C THR A 240 14.61 7.03 10.45
N SER A 241 15.63 7.33 9.64
CA SER A 241 16.85 6.50 9.52
C SER A 241 17.84 6.65 10.68
N LYS A 242 17.64 7.58 11.61
CA LYS A 242 18.58 7.77 12.74
C LYS A 242 18.64 6.61 13.76
N THR A 243 17.74 5.64 13.67
CA THR A 243 17.67 4.50 14.60
C THR A 243 17.97 3.14 13.93
N ARG A 244 18.23 3.07 12.63
CA ARG A 244 18.54 1.81 11.92
C ARG A 244 19.84 1.86 11.11
N ALA A 245 20.92 2.33 11.72
CA ALA A 245 22.25 1.99 11.23
C ALA A 245 22.50 0.51 11.51
N ALA A 246 22.75 -0.25 10.43
CA ALA A 246 23.26 -1.62 10.46
C ALA A 246 22.31 -2.71 10.98
N THR A 247 21.18 -2.94 10.32
CA THR A 247 20.60 -4.29 10.29
C THR A 247 20.11 -4.57 8.87
N ASP A 248 20.56 -5.71 8.37
CA ASP A 248 20.15 -6.41 7.15
C ASP A 248 18.64 -6.18 6.87
N PRO A 249 18.22 -5.84 5.64
CA PRO A 249 16.82 -5.55 5.37
C PRO A 249 15.96 -6.73 5.81
N VAL A 250 15.21 -6.51 6.86
CA VAL A 250 14.34 -7.48 7.55
C VAL A 250 13.44 -8.25 6.55
N GLY A 251 13.15 -7.62 5.41
CA GLY A 251 12.40 -8.24 4.32
C GLY A 251 13.05 -9.48 3.71
N THR A 252 14.35 -9.47 3.45
CA THR A 252 15.00 -10.58 2.72
C THR A 252 15.14 -11.84 3.54
N ARG A 253 15.36 -11.73 4.84
CA ARG A 253 15.50 -12.87 5.75
C ARG A 253 14.14 -13.49 6.10
N PHE A 254 13.15 -12.64 6.31
CA PHE A 254 11.77 -13.06 6.58
C PHE A 254 11.14 -13.75 5.36
N LEU A 255 11.40 -13.24 4.15
CA LEU A 255 10.92 -13.83 2.89
C LEU A 255 11.54 -15.21 2.63
N LYS A 256 12.84 -15.39 2.91
CA LYS A 256 13.48 -16.70 2.80
C LYS A 256 12.89 -17.71 3.80
N GLN A 257 12.54 -17.27 5.00
CA GLN A 257 11.92 -18.16 6.00
C GLN A 257 10.47 -18.53 5.64
N LEU A 258 9.68 -17.58 5.12
CA LEU A 258 8.32 -17.87 4.63
C LEU A 258 8.34 -18.81 3.43
N ALA A 259 9.21 -18.59 2.45
CA ALA A 259 9.35 -19.45 1.28
C ALA A 259 9.75 -20.89 1.66
N VAL A 260 10.64 -21.06 2.65
CA VAL A 260 11.04 -22.38 3.16
C VAL A 260 9.88 -23.08 3.90
N GLN A 261 9.08 -22.34 4.66
CA GLN A 261 7.93 -22.92 5.37
C GLN A 261 6.78 -23.31 4.44
N THR A 262 6.58 -22.58 3.36
CA THR A 262 5.56 -22.88 2.34
C THR A 262 5.96 -24.09 1.51
N ALA A 263 7.23 -24.18 1.11
CA ALA A 263 7.78 -25.33 0.37
C ALA A 263 7.80 -26.65 1.19
N ALA A 264 7.92 -26.53 2.51
CA ALA A 264 7.86 -27.71 3.41
C ALA A 264 6.43 -28.26 3.59
N LYS A 265 5.41 -27.40 3.47
CA LYS A 265 4.00 -27.82 3.56
C LYS A 265 3.47 -28.49 2.28
N THR A 266 4.00 -28.13 1.11
CA THR A 266 3.61 -28.72 -0.18
C THR A 266 4.23 -30.10 -0.43
N LYS A 267 5.21 -30.53 0.37
CA LYS A 267 5.82 -31.88 0.27
C LYS A 267 5.15 -32.94 1.17
N ASN A 268 4.21 -32.53 2.03
CA ASN A 268 3.54 -33.43 2.99
C ASN A 268 2.02 -33.52 2.76
N ASN A 269 1.54 -33.20 1.55
CA ASN A 269 0.17 -33.51 1.10
C ASN A 269 0.22 -34.38 -0.17
#